data_d65cd6a4140f1b97fcbf7321d66ecbf6
#
_entry.id   d65cd6a4140f1b97fcbf7321d66ecbf6
#
_cell.length_a   1.000
_cell.length_b   1.000
_cell.length_c   1.000
_cell.angle_alpha   90.00
_cell.angle_beta   90.00
_cell.angle_gamma   90.00
#
_symmetry.space_group_name_H-M   'P 1'
#
loop_
_entity.id
_entity.type
_entity.pdbx_description
1 polymer ?
#
loop_
_entity_poly.entity_id
_entity_poly.type
_entity_poly.pdbx_seq_one_letter_code
_entity_poly.pdbx_strand_id
1 'polypeptide(L)'
;MSRFSVKKPFVVLVGVVMLLVLGFVSFTKMTTDFMPNMNMPYMIVITTYPGASPEKVESEVSEAVENSVGTVNGVKKVTSTSSSNSSIVSLQFEDDTDMDAAMVKVSSAVNQVELPENAGKPMIMQISMDMMATMMTSVDYKGKSGAELSRFIDEKIIPELERQDGVASVGTSGM
;
A
#
# COMPACT_ATOMS: atom_id res chain seq x y z
N MET A 1 -1.03 24.21 -47.13
CA MET A 1 -0.99 24.86 -45.81
C MET A 1 -0.15 26.13 -45.73
N SER A 2 0.92 26.27 -46.46
CA SER A 2 1.79 27.47 -46.45
C SER A 2 1.12 28.79 -46.86
N ARG A 3 0.19 28.77 -47.85
CA ARG A 3 -0.51 29.99 -48.30
C ARG A 3 -1.46 30.62 -47.28
N PHE A 4 -2.00 29.84 -46.33
CA PHE A 4 -2.87 30.34 -45.25
C PHE A 4 -2.05 31.06 -44.17
N SER A 5 -0.91 30.51 -43.83
CA SER A 5 0.01 31.09 -42.80
C SER A 5 0.53 32.47 -43.23
N VAL A 6 0.87 32.65 -44.52
CA VAL A 6 1.37 33.93 -45.06
C VAL A 6 0.27 34.97 -45.21
N LYS A 7 -0.98 34.56 -45.50
CA LYS A 7 -2.11 35.50 -45.66
C LYS A 7 -2.73 36.00 -44.38
N LYS A 8 -2.56 35.27 -43.24
CA LYS A 8 -3.14 35.64 -41.92
C LYS A 8 -2.13 35.45 -40.77
N PRO A 9 -1.06 36.26 -40.72
CA PRO A 9 0.02 36.09 -39.76
C PRO A 9 -0.45 36.19 -38.31
N PHE A 10 -1.44 37.05 -38.01
CA PHE A 10 -2.01 37.17 -36.66
C PHE A 10 -2.68 35.88 -36.16
N VAL A 11 -3.39 35.15 -37.04
CA VAL A 11 -4.05 33.87 -36.64
C VAL A 11 -2.99 32.82 -36.30
N VAL A 12 -1.90 32.80 -37.08
CA VAL A 12 -0.79 31.87 -36.83
C VAL A 12 -0.08 32.22 -35.52
N LEU A 13 0.16 33.52 -35.28
CA LEU A 13 0.79 33.98 -34.02
C LEU A 13 -0.04 33.62 -32.81
N VAL A 14 -1.35 33.85 -32.85
CA VAL A 14 -2.27 33.46 -31.78
C VAL A 14 -2.27 31.96 -31.54
N GLY A 15 -2.27 31.16 -32.62
CA GLY A 15 -2.18 29.69 -32.54
C GLY A 15 -0.88 29.23 -31.86
N VAL A 16 0.25 29.83 -32.24
CA VAL A 16 1.56 29.51 -31.64
C VAL A 16 1.59 29.88 -30.14
N VAL A 17 1.10 31.08 -29.77
CA VAL A 17 1.02 31.49 -28.35
C VAL A 17 0.12 30.57 -27.57
N MET A 18 -1.03 30.16 -28.14
CA MET A 18 -1.93 29.23 -27.47
C MET A 18 -1.28 27.85 -27.23
N LEU A 19 -0.54 27.34 -28.21
CA LEU A 19 0.21 26.08 -28.07
C LEU A 19 1.31 26.20 -27.01
N LEU A 20 2.04 27.31 -26.95
CA LEU A 20 3.06 27.55 -25.94
C LEU A 20 2.46 27.62 -24.53
N VAL A 21 1.33 28.31 -24.36
CA VAL A 21 0.63 28.38 -23.07
C VAL A 21 0.13 27.00 -22.65
N LEU A 22 -0.51 26.25 -23.54
CA LEU A 22 -0.96 24.88 -23.25
C LEU A 22 0.21 23.96 -22.92
N GLY A 23 1.32 24.06 -23.66
CA GLY A 23 2.54 23.29 -23.40
C GLY A 23 3.12 23.61 -22.02
N PHE A 24 3.18 24.89 -21.65
CA PHE A 24 3.67 25.34 -20.34
C PHE A 24 2.77 24.84 -19.20
N VAL A 25 1.45 24.99 -19.34
CA VAL A 25 0.48 24.49 -18.35
C VAL A 25 0.54 22.97 -18.22
N SER A 26 0.68 22.25 -19.34
CA SER A 26 0.83 20.81 -19.34
C SER A 26 2.11 20.37 -18.62
N PHE A 27 3.21 21.06 -18.88
CA PHE A 27 4.50 20.78 -18.24
C PHE A 27 4.47 21.00 -16.72
N THR A 28 3.82 22.08 -16.26
CA THR A 28 3.71 22.40 -14.82
C THR A 28 2.74 21.47 -14.08
N LYS A 29 1.82 20.82 -14.79
CA LYS A 29 0.87 19.85 -14.22
C LYS A 29 1.29 18.39 -14.37
N MET A 30 2.40 18.11 -15.03
CA MET A 30 2.93 16.74 -15.05
C MET A 30 3.40 16.35 -13.66
N THR A 31 2.76 15.33 -13.11
CA THR A 31 3.25 14.63 -11.93
C THR A 31 4.47 13.81 -12.36
N THR A 32 5.61 14.09 -11.75
CA THR A 32 6.85 13.32 -11.97
C THR A 32 6.93 12.21 -10.93
N ASP A 33 6.02 11.25 -10.99
CA ASP A 33 6.14 10.05 -10.18
C ASP A 33 7.15 9.11 -10.81
N PHE A 34 8.13 8.69 -10.02
CA PHE A 34 9.17 7.76 -10.45
C PHE A 34 8.60 6.37 -10.79
N MET A 35 7.49 5.99 -10.17
CA MET A 35 6.70 4.81 -10.49
C MET A 35 5.23 5.21 -10.72
N PRO A 36 4.61 4.73 -11.81
CA PRO A 36 3.17 4.88 -11.96
C PRO A 36 2.48 4.18 -10.78
N ASN A 37 1.36 4.73 -10.31
CA ASN A 37 0.53 4.09 -9.30
C ASN A 37 0.10 2.71 -9.80
N MET A 38 0.91 1.70 -9.49
CA MET A 38 0.54 0.30 -9.73
C MET A 38 -0.28 -0.14 -8.52
N ASN A 39 -1.58 -0.21 -8.71
CA ASN A 39 -2.42 -0.88 -7.73
C ASN A 39 -1.95 -2.33 -7.64
N MET A 40 -1.37 -2.70 -6.52
CA MET A 40 -1.08 -4.09 -6.26
C MET A 40 -2.37 -4.76 -5.78
N PRO A 41 -2.98 -5.65 -6.58
CA PRO A 41 -4.24 -6.29 -6.22
C PRO A 41 -4.00 -7.43 -5.22
N TYR A 42 -3.38 -7.11 -4.09
CA TYR A 42 -3.06 -8.07 -3.05
C TYR A 42 -3.66 -7.65 -1.71
N MET A 43 -4.24 -8.62 -1.00
CA MET A 43 -4.63 -8.52 0.40
C MET A 43 -3.98 -9.63 1.20
N ILE A 44 -3.73 -9.36 2.48
CA ILE A 44 -3.23 -10.33 3.44
C ILE A 44 -4.19 -10.39 4.61
N VAL A 45 -4.54 -11.62 5.00
CA VAL A 45 -5.28 -11.90 6.24
C VAL A 45 -4.32 -12.56 7.22
N ILE A 46 -4.09 -11.90 8.34
CA ILE A 46 -3.20 -12.39 9.41
C ILE A 46 -4.06 -12.81 10.59
N THR A 47 -3.89 -14.04 11.05
CA THR A 47 -4.58 -14.57 12.21
C THR A 47 -3.55 -15.15 13.19
N THR A 48 -3.61 -14.70 14.44
CA THR A 48 -2.75 -15.25 15.50
C THR A 48 -3.43 -16.43 16.17
N TYR A 49 -2.66 -17.48 16.48
CA TYR A 49 -3.15 -18.64 17.24
C TYR A 49 -2.10 -19.08 18.25
N PRO A 50 -2.03 -18.41 19.43
CA PRO A 50 -1.00 -18.67 20.42
C PRO A 50 -0.99 -20.11 20.93
N GLY A 51 0.20 -20.71 21.00
CA GLY A 51 0.39 -22.08 21.49
C GLY A 51 0.11 -23.19 20.46
N ALA A 52 -0.27 -22.84 19.23
CA ALA A 52 -0.52 -23.83 18.19
C ALA A 52 0.74 -24.16 17.37
N SER A 53 0.89 -25.44 16.99
CA SER A 53 1.90 -25.85 16.01
C SER A 53 1.48 -25.45 14.58
N PRO A 54 2.41 -25.39 13.62
CA PRO A 54 2.09 -25.04 12.23
C PRO A 54 0.97 -25.91 11.63
N GLU A 55 0.98 -27.22 11.87
CA GLU A 55 -0.02 -28.17 11.38
C GLU A 55 -1.40 -27.87 11.96
N LYS A 56 -1.44 -27.49 13.25
CA LYS A 56 -2.69 -27.11 13.91
C LYS A 56 -3.21 -25.76 13.41
N VAL A 57 -2.32 -24.81 13.18
CA VAL A 57 -2.67 -23.53 12.56
C VAL A 57 -3.24 -23.73 11.16
N GLU A 58 -2.63 -24.63 10.37
CA GLU A 58 -3.09 -24.96 9.03
C GLU A 58 -4.51 -25.52 9.04
N SER A 59 -4.74 -26.59 9.80
CA SER A 59 -6.01 -27.32 9.79
C SER A 59 -7.18 -26.57 10.43
N GLU A 60 -6.93 -25.77 11.48
CA GLU A 60 -7.99 -25.11 12.25
C GLU A 60 -8.21 -23.63 11.87
N VAL A 61 -7.21 -23.00 11.23
CA VAL A 61 -7.28 -21.56 10.92
C VAL A 61 -7.08 -21.31 9.42
N SER A 62 -5.94 -21.75 8.85
CA SER A 62 -5.61 -21.38 7.47
C SER A 62 -6.62 -21.95 6.47
N GLU A 63 -6.95 -23.24 6.54
CA GLU A 63 -7.94 -23.86 5.65
C GLU A 63 -9.32 -23.23 5.78
N ALA A 64 -9.77 -22.91 6.99
CA ALA A 64 -11.06 -22.29 7.22
C ALA A 64 -11.14 -20.88 6.58
N VAL A 65 -10.06 -20.08 6.76
CA VAL A 65 -9.97 -18.74 6.16
C VAL A 65 -9.85 -18.86 4.63
N GLU A 66 -8.98 -19.72 4.09
CA GLU A 66 -8.83 -19.94 2.64
C GLU A 66 -10.13 -20.29 1.95
N ASN A 67 -10.86 -21.25 2.51
CA ASN A 67 -12.14 -21.69 1.97
C ASN A 67 -13.17 -20.55 1.93
N SER A 68 -13.18 -19.70 2.96
CA SER A 68 -14.10 -18.56 3.03
C SER A 68 -13.73 -17.49 2.01
N VAL A 69 -12.46 -17.08 1.97
CA VAL A 69 -12.01 -15.97 1.09
C VAL A 69 -11.88 -16.41 -0.38
N GLY A 70 -11.65 -17.69 -0.65
CA GLY A 70 -11.56 -18.23 -2.01
C GLY A 70 -12.84 -18.11 -2.81
N THR A 71 -13.99 -17.92 -2.16
CA THR A 71 -15.29 -17.72 -2.82
C THR A 71 -15.59 -16.26 -3.18
N VAL A 72 -14.72 -15.32 -2.76
CA VAL A 72 -14.92 -13.90 -3.02
C VAL A 72 -14.65 -13.58 -4.49
N ASN A 73 -15.59 -12.90 -5.13
CA ASN A 73 -15.46 -12.51 -6.54
C ASN A 73 -14.23 -11.63 -6.77
N GLY A 74 -13.49 -11.92 -7.81
CA GLY A 74 -12.27 -11.21 -8.21
C GLY A 74 -10.99 -11.81 -7.63
N VAL A 75 -11.08 -12.82 -6.76
CA VAL A 75 -9.91 -13.55 -6.26
C VAL A 75 -9.38 -14.46 -7.38
N LYS A 76 -8.13 -14.24 -7.75
CA LYS A 76 -7.39 -15.01 -8.75
C LYS A 76 -6.61 -16.16 -8.14
N LYS A 77 -6.02 -15.93 -6.98
CA LYS A 77 -5.19 -16.90 -6.27
C LYS A 77 -5.22 -16.66 -4.77
N VAL A 78 -5.33 -17.74 -4.00
CA VAL A 78 -5.13 -17.74 -2.55
C VAL A 78 -3.88 -18.57 -2.24
N THR A 79 -3.08 -18.12 -1.30
CA THR A 79 -1.89 -18.81 -0.81
C THR A 79 -1.80 -18.59 0.69
N SER A 80 -1.60 -19.63 1.46
CA SER A 80 -1.38 -19.53 2.91
C SER A 80 0.04 -19.90 3.31
N THR A 81 0.41 -19.38 4.47
CA THR A 81 1.63 -19.76 5.17
C THR A 81 1.28 -19.93 6.64
N SER A 82 1.35 -21.16 7.12
CA SER A 82 1.12 -21.54 8.51
C SER A 82 2.43 -21.64 9.26
N SER A 83 2.57 -20.86 10.31
CA SER A 83 3.74 -20.86 11.19
C SER A 83 3.29 -21.13 12.63
N SER A 84 4.24 -21.40 13.53
CA SER A 84 3.92 -21.48 14.96
C SER A 84 3.25 -20.19 15.42
N ASN A 85 2.07 -20.31 16.03
CA ASN A 85 1.25 -19.24 16.55
C ASN A 85 0.61 -18.27 15.54
N SER A 86 0.76 -18.46 14.23
CA SER A 86 0.20 -17.53 13.24
C SER A 86 -0.10 -18.15 11.89
N SER A 87 -1.17 -17.68 11.27
CA SER A 87 -1.56 -17.92 9.88
C SER A 87 -1.48 -16.63 9.08
N ILE A 88 -0.95 -16.69 7.89
CA ILE A 88 -0.93 -15.61 6.91
C ILE A 88 -1.55 -16.13 5.63
N VAL A 89 -2.72 -15.62 5.26
CA VAL A 89 -3.41 -15.94 4.02
C VAL A 89 -3.31 -14.77 3.07
N SER A 90 -2.65 -14.97 1.94
CA SER A 90 -2.44 -13.95 0.90
C SER A 90 -3.41 -14.18 -0.25
N LEU A 91 -4.14 -13.13 -0.61
CA LEU A 91 -5.08 -13.11 -1.72
C LEU A 91 -4.51 -12.26 -2.84
N GLN A 92 -4.48 -12.81 -4.03
CA GLN A 92 -4.23 -12.07 -5.26
C GLN A 92 -5.56 -11.92 -6.00
N PHE A 93 -5.88 -10.69 -6.39
CA PHE A 93 -7.07 -10.36 -7.17
C PHE A 93 -6.73 -10.14 -8.65
N GLU A 94 -7.75 -10.08 -9.49
CA GLU A 94 -7.61 -9.64 -10.88
C GLU A 94 -7.26 -8.15 -10.93
N ASP A 95 -6.53 -7.73 -11.98
CA ASP A 95 -5.93 -6.38 -12.07
C ASP A 95 -6.98 -5.25 -12.16
N ASP A 96 -8.21 -5.55 -12.58
CA ASP A 96 -9.35 -4.64 -12.71
C ASP A 96 -10.28 -4.64 -11.49
N THR A 97 -9.93 -5.35 -10.42
CA THR A 97 -10.76 -5.48 -9.22
C THR A 97 -10.77 -4.16 -8.43
N ASP A 98 -11.97 -3.71 -8.09
CA ASP A 98 -12.15 -2.64 -7.09
C ASP A 98 -11.74 -3.17 -5.71
N MET A 99 -10.56 -2.75 -5.25
CA MET A 99 -9.96 -3.25 -4.02
C MET A 99 -10.71 -2.80 -2.77
N ASP A 100 -11.39 -1.65 -2.80
CA ASP A 100 -12.20 -1.17 -1.67
C ASP A 100 -13.46 -2.04 -1.51
N ALA A 101 -14.13 -2.33 -2.61
CA ALA A 101 -15.27 -3.25 -2.62
C ALA A 101 -14.85 -4.69 -2.24
N ALA A 102 -13.67 -5.14 -2.70
CA ALA A 102 -13.11 -6.43 -2.35
C ALA A 102 -12.78 -6.53 -0.85
N MET A 103 -12.22 -5.48 -0.25
CA MET A 103 -11.92 -5.41 1.19
C MET A 103 -13.17 -5.65 2.03
N VAL A 104 -14.29 -5.02 1.68
CA VAL A 104 -15.56 -5.21 2.39
C VAL A 104 -16.06 -6.66 2.29
N LYS A 105 -15.94 -7.26 1.09
CA LYS A 105 -16.35 -8.65 0.86
C LYS A 105 -15.47 -9.65 1.62
N VAL A 106 -14.15 -9.46 1.56
CA VAL A 106 -13.19 -10.29 2.32
C VAL A 106 -13.43 -10.16 3.81
N SER A 107 -13.64 -8.93 4.31
CA SER A 107 -13.96 -8.70 5.72
C SER A 107 -15.25 -9.41 6.14
N SER A 108 -16.28 -9.35 5.31
CA SER A 108 -17.54 -10.07 5.57
C SER A 108 -17.35 -11.59 5.56
N ALA A 109 -16.59 -12.13 4.61
CA ALA A 109 -16.31 -13.55 4.51
C ALA A 109 -15.51 -14.06 5.72
N VAL A 110 -14.43 -13.35 6.08
CA VAL A 110 -13.56 -13.71 7.20
C VAL A 110 -14.29 -13.63 8.55
N ASN A 111 -15.16 -12.64 8.73
CA ASN A 111 -15.95 -12.50 9.97
C ASN A 111 -17.00 -13.60 10.16
N GLN A 112 -17.33 -14.37 9.12
CA GLN A 112 -18.26 -15.51 9.19
C GLN A 112 -17.55 -16.84 9.46
N VAL A 113 -16.20 -16.83 9.48
CA VAL A 113 -15.42 -18.04 9.78
C VAL A 113 -15.48 -18.33 11.27
N GLU A 114 -15.87 -19.52 11.63
CA GLU A 114 -15.77 -20.02 12.99
C GLU A 114 -14.34 -20.45 13.29
N LEU A 115 -13.65 -19.67 14.08
CA LEU A 115 -12.29 -19.95 14.52
C LEU A 115 -12.27 -20.48 15.96
N PRO A 116 -11.22 -21.23 16.37
CA PRO A 116 -11.05 -21.65 17.73
C PRO A 116 -11.04 -20.47 18.72
N GLU A 117 -11.57 -20.68 19.94
CA GLU A 117 -11.66 -19.61 20.98
C GLU A 117 -10.32 -18.95 21.30
N ASN A 118 -9.21 -19.69 21.19
CA ASN A 118 -7.86 -19.18 21.43
C ASN A 118 -7.23 -18.51 20.20
N ALA A 119 -7.87 -18.55 19.04
CA ALA A 119 -7.41 -17.82 17.88
C ALA A 119 -7.78 -16.33 18.00
N GLY A 120 -6.85 -15.47 17.65
CA GLY A 120 -7.10 -14.03 17.58
C GLY A 120 -8.04 -13.68 16.45
N LYS A 121 -8.62 -12.48 16.48
CA LYS A 121 -9.42 -11.98 15.36
C LYS A 121 -8.53 -11.78 14.13
N PRO A 122 -8.96 -12.25 12.95
CA PRO A 122 -8.23 -12.02 11.72
C PRO A 122 -8.09 -10.51 11.42
N MET A 123 -6.89 -10.10 11.08
CA MET A 123 -6.58 -8.75 10.62
C MET A 123 -6.40 -8.78 9.11
N ILE A 124 -7.13 -7.92 8.41
CA ILE A 124 -7.06 -7.81 6.96
C ILE A 124 -6.27 -6.57 6.61
N MET A 125 -5.31 -6.71 5.69
CA MET A 125 -4.45 -5.63 5.25
C MET A 125 -4.34 -5.65 3.73
N GLN A 126 -4.62 -4.53 3.08
CA GLN A 126 -4.36 -4.36 1.65
C GLN A 126 -2.90 -3.93 1.47
N ILE A 127 -2.19 -4.57 0.54
CA ILE A 127 -0.86 -4.13 0.15
C ILE A 127 -1.00 -3.01 -0.87
N SER A 128 -0.53 -1.82 -0.54
CA SER A 128 -0.44 -0.70 -1.48
C SER A 128 1.00 -0.21 -1.59
N MET A 129 1.32 0.42 -2.72
CA MET A 129 2.63 1.05 -2.92
C MET A 129 2.85 2.21 -1.95
N ASP A 130 1.77 2.83 -1.45
CA ASP A 130 1.84 3.90 -0.45
C ASP A 130 2.44 3.44 0.89
N MET A 131 2.47 2.12 1.14
CA MET A 131 3.13 1.54 2.31
C MET A 131 4.66 1.46 2.16
N MET A 132 5.17 1.67 0.95
CA MET A 132 6.61 1.68 0.72
C MET A 132 7.20 3.04 1.13
N ALA A 133 8.28 3.00 1.90
CA ALA A 133 8.98 4.22 2.29
C ALA A 133 9.49 4.96 1.04
N THR A 134 9.03 6.18 0.84
CA THR A 134 9.45 7.06 -0.26
C THR A 134 10.88 7.56 -0.04
N MET A 135 11.29 7.67 1.23
CA MET A 135 12.62 8.12 1.62
C MET A 135 13.13 7.29 2.79
N MET A 136 14.36 6.85 2.71
CA MET A 136 15.05 6.18 3.81
C MET A 136 16.28 7.01 4.20
N THR A 137 16.44 7.27 5.49
CA THR A 137 17.59 8.00 6.02
C THR A 137 18.16 7.28 7.24
N SER A 138 19.46 7.37 7.41
CA SER A 138 20.12 6.87 8.60
C SER A 138 20.41 8.01 9.57
N VAL A 139 20.19 7.76 10.85
CA VAL A 139 20.49 8.71 11.92
C VAL A 139 21.54 8.10 12.82
N ASP A 140 22.63 8.85 13.03
CA ASP A 140 23.69 8.50 13.98
C ASP A 140 23.91 9.67 14.95
N TYR A 141 24.14 9.34 16.22
CA TYR A 141 24.41 10.33 17.24
C TYR A 141 25.62 9.90 18.08
N LYS A 142 26.74 10.58 17.88
CA LYS A 142 27.98 10.27 18.60
C LYS A 142 27.81 10.44 20.11
N GLY A 143 28.09 9.37 20.86
CA GLY A 143 28.08 9.38 22.33
C GLY A 143 26.76 8.96 22.98
N LYS A 144 25.76 8.54 22.22
CA LYS A 144 24.53 7.90 22.74
C LYS A 144 24.52 6.40 22.48
N SER A 145 23.93 5.66 23.41
CA SER A 145 23.62 4.24 23.19
C SER A 145 22.44 4.08 22.23
N GLY A 146 22.27 2.89 21.61
CA GLY A 146 21.16 2.62 20.71
C GLY A 146 19.79 2.92 21.33
N ALA A 147 19.58 2.52 22.59
CA ALA A 147 18.34 2.78 23.31
C ALA A 147 18.07 4.28 23.58
N GLU A 148 19.10 5.07 23.81
CA GLU A 148 18.97 6.53 23.98
C GLU A 148 18.72 7.21 22.64
N LEU A 149 19.33 6.69 21.57
CA LEU A 149 19.09 7.16 20.21
C LEU A 149 17.64 6.87 19.77
N SER A 150 17.14 5.66 20.02
CA SER A 150 15.75 5.29 19.75
C SER A 150 14.78 6.25 20.43
N ARG A 151 14.94 6.45 21.72
CA ARG A 151 14.07 7.37 22.48
C ARG A 151 14.14 8.81 21.95
N PHE A 152 15.33 9.26 21.56
CA PHE A 152 15.49 10.60 20.99
C PHE A 152 14.79 10.71 19.63
N ILE A 153 14.87 9.67 18.79
CA ILE A 153 14.18 9.63 17.49
C ILE A 153 12.68 9.67 17.71
N ASP A 154 12.15 8.81 18.60
CA ASP A 154 10.70 8.69 18.85
C ASP A 154 10.12 9.97 19.48
N GLU A 155 10.84 10.61 20.41
CA GLU A 155 10.33 11.78 21.14
C GLU A 155 10.54 13.10 20.39
N LYS A 156 11.55 13.20 19.52
CA LYS A 156 11.95 14.48 18.92
C LYS A 156 11.89 14.50 17.41
N ILE A 157 12.41 13.46 16.75
CA ILE A 157 12.56 13.47 15.29
C ILE A 157 11.24 13.09 14.61
N ILE A 158 10.63 11.99 15.01
CA ILE A 158 9.39 11.52 14.39
C ILE A 158 8.29 12.57 14.44
N PRO A 159 7.93 13.17 15.60
CA PRO A 159 6.87 14.16 15.66
C PRO A 159 7.15 15.42 14.85
N GLU A 160 8.41 15.78 14.68
CA GLU A 160 8.79 16.96 13.90
C GLU A 160 8.69 16.70 12.39
N LEU A 161 9.04 15.48 11.95
CA LEU A 161 8.89 15.07 10.55
C LEU A 161 7.42 14.87 10.16
N GLU A 162 6.61 14.26 11.02
CA GLU A 162 5.18 14.04 10.77
C GLU A 162 4.35 15.32 10.71
N ARG A 163 4.87 16.42 11.28
CA ARG A 163 4.23 17.74 11.16
C ARG A 163 4.46 18.42 9.82
N GLN A 164 5.38 17.93 9.00
CA GLN A 164 5.66 18.54 7.71
C GLN A 164 4.57 18.17 6.70
N ASP A 165 4.15 19.15 5.92
CA ASP A 165 3.17 18.93 4.85
C ASP A 165 3.70 17.89 3.85
N GLY A 166 2.89 16.87 3.57
CA GLY A 166 3.23 15.81 2.63
C GLY A 166 3.87 14.57 3.26
N VAL A 167 4.11 14.55 4.58
CA VAL A 167 4.56 13.36 5.30
C VAL A 167 3.35 12.62 5.89
N ALA A 168 3.09 11.41 5.41
CA ALA A 168 1.97 10.59 5.87
C ALA A 168 2.31 9.83 7.17
N SER A 169 3.51 9.26 7.25
CA SER A 169 3.99 8.54 8.44
C SER A 169 5.51 8.39 8.41
N VAL A 170 6.11 8.24 9.58
CA VAL A 170 7.55 7.98 9.75
C VAL A 170 7.72 6.69 10.53
N GLY A 171 8.38 5.71 9.92
CA GLY A 171 8.73 4.44 10.56
C GLY A 171 10.22 4.34 10.86
N THR A 172 10.59 3.65 11.92
CA THR A 172 11.98 3.36 12.29
C THR A 172 12.27 1.87 12.18
N SER A 173 13.50 1.52 11.78
CA SER A 173 13.97 0.15 11.73
C SER A 173 15.43 0.04 12.16
N GLY A 174 15.85 -1.12 12.67
CA GLY A 174 17.26 -1.37 13.03
C GLY A 174 17.67 -0.92 14.44
N MET A 175 16.70 -0.83 15.35
CA MET A 175 16.93 -0.51 16.77
C MET A 175 16.95 -1.76 17.63
#